data_f9ba9f62ffa45735b02e482a0135701c
#
_entry.id   f9ba9f62ffa45735b02e482a0135701c
#
_cell.length_a   1.000
_cell.length_b   1.000
_cell.length_c   1.000
_cell.angle_alpha   90.00
_cell.angle_beta   90.00
_cell.angle_gamma   90.00
#
_symmetry.space_group_name_H-M   'P 1'
#
loop_
_entity.id
_entity.type
_entity.pdbx_description
1 polymer ?
#
loop_
_entity_poly.entity_id
_entity_poly.type
_entity_poly.pdbx_seq_one_letter_code
_entity_poly.pdbx_strand_id
1 'polypeptide(L)'
;DTSVEKEQEFLQVTEEVLKKLVKDGFDEKALLAGINYYEFKYREADFGSYPKGLMYGLQVLDSWLYDDRLPFIHIEANETFAELRGKVKTGYFEGLVQKYLLENTHRSVVILQPKLGLLEEQEQKQREKMAQVKAAMSPEEIENVKETFQKLTEFQESEDAKEDLEKIPLLKREDMKKEANLPVNEVRSIGDTTLLYHDLFTNGIGYLRLIFRLDQIPGKYFPYIGILKGCLGLLNTEHYAYGDLFNEMNLVTGGMAAVNNVYGKLQDTDQFILTLELKTKVFYDRLAEAIDLMREIVMTSDFTDAKRLYEILAEGKSRMQAQMTSGGHSVAAGRALSYGSIPGAVSEEISGIPFYRLITDLEAHFDEKKEELVEILQTLVKMIFRPENLMVDFVGEEKAVALLDAPVEAFKAALYMENVEKEHYIPETSRKNEGFLTSGQVNYVCRTGNFRKSGLQYTGALRVLKVMMGYEYLWVNVRVKGGAYGCMCSFGRSGDSYFVSYRDPNLGKTIETYEKAADAIAEFTADERTMTQYIIGAVSDLDVPMNPAAKGLYSLSAYMTGLDNATLQRERDELLAATEEDIRALSAHIRAFMQEDLLCVVGTASKIKEEQERFLKVENLF
;
A
#
# COMPACT_ATOMS: atom_id res chain seq x y z
N ASP A 1 -13.72 -2.78 -19.54
CA ASP A 1 -14.78 -1.83 -19.88
C ASP A 1 -15.08 -1.92 -21.38
N THR A 2 -16.34 -1.69 -21.74
CA THR A 2 -16.79 -1.64 -23.15
C THR A 2 -17.91 -0.60 -23.29
N SER A 3 -18.25 -0.21 -24.51
CA SER A 3 -19.39 0.67 -24.76
C SER A 3 -20.70 -0.12 -24.78
N VAL A 4 -21.82 0.56 -24.53
CA VAL A 4 -23.16 -0.06 -24.51
C VAL A 4 -23.49 -0.72 -25.85
N GLU A 5 -23.05 -0.09 -26.94
CA GLU A 5 -23.27 -0.58 -28.31
C GLU A 5 -22.54 -1.90 -28.59
N LYS A 6 -21.50 -2.22 -27.82
CA LYS A 6 -20.69 -3.43 -27.96
C LYS A 6 -21.09 -4.58 -27.03
N GLU A 7 -22.23 -4.48 -26.35
CA GLU A 7 -22.71 -5.53 -25.44
C GLU A 7 -22.71 -6.92 -26.10
N GLN A 8 -23.38 -7.01 -27.26
CA GLN A 8 -23.52 -8.29 -27.97
C GLN A 8 -22.17 -8.80 -28.49
N GLU A 9 -21.32 -7.91 -28.99
CA GLU A 9 -19.97 -8.26 -29.43
C GLU A 9 -19.13 -8.80 -28.27
N PHE A 10 -19.21 -8.16 -27.09
CA PHE A 10 -18.51 -8.62 -25.88
C PHE A 10 -18.93 -10.03 -25.46
N LEU A 11 -20.23 -10.30 -25.43
CA LEU A 11 -20.77 -11.63 -25.08
C LEU A 11 -20.34 -12.68 -26.11
N GLN A 12 -20.40 -12.35 -27.39
CA GLN A 12 -19.99 -13.25 -28.48
C GLN A 12 -18.51 -13.57 -28.40
N VAL A 13 -17.64 -12.58 -28.27
CA VAL A 13 -16.18 -12.78 -28.16
C VAL A 13 -15.85 -13.64 -26.94
N THR A 14 -16.51 -13.39 -25.79
CA THR A 14 -16.32 -14.20 -24.58
C THR A 14 -16.64 -15.68 -24.84
N GLU A 15 -17.77 -15.94 -25.49
CA GLU A 15 -18.20 -17.31 -25.80
C GLU A 15 -17.29 -17.99 -26.84
N GLU A 16 -16.87 -17.25 -27.86
CA GLU A 16 -15.96 -17.74 -28.91
C GLU A 16 -14.58 -18.13 -28.33
N VAL A 17 -14.02 -17.31 -27.43
CA VAL A 17 -12.75 -17.60 -26.75
C VAL A 17 -12.87 -18.86 -25.90
N LEU A 18 -13.95 -19.02 -25.11
CA LEU A 18 -14.17 -20.21 -24.31
C LEU A 18 -14.32 -21.49 -25.19
N LYS A 19 -15.07 -21.40 -26.28
CA LYS A 19 -15.22 -22.49 -27.25
C LYS A 19 -13.88 -22.86 -27.91
N LYS A 20 -13.07 -21.85 -28.23
CA LYS A 20 -11.72 -22.05 -28.77
C LYS A 20 -10.82 -22.77 -27.79
N LEU A 21 -10.80 -22.36 -26.51
CA LEU A 21 -10.04 -23.02 -25.46
C LEU A 21 -10.43 -24.49 -25.29
N VAL A 22 -11.72 -24.81 -25.34
CA VAL A 22 -12.18 -26.21 -25.25
C VAL A 22 -11.76 -27.01 -26.48
N LYS A 23 -11.77 -26.42 -27.68
CA LYS A 23 -11.45 -27.08 -28.93
C LYS A 23 -9.95 -27.27 -29.15
N ASP A 24 -9.16 -26.22 -28.92
CA ASP A 24 -7.75 -26.15 -29.25
C ASP A 24 -6.86 -26.64 -28.08
N GLY A 25 -7.41 -26.71 -26.86
CA GLY A 25 -6.71 -27.02 -25.61
C GLY A 25 -6.05 -25.79 -24.98
N PHE A 26 -5.67 -25.95 -23.72
CA PHE A 26 -4.83 -24.99 -23.00
C PHE A 26 -3.35 -25.20 -23.33
N ASP A 27 -2.57 -24.12 -23.26
CA ASP A 27 -1.12 -24.23 -23.23
C ASP A 27 -0.67 -24.97 -21.96
N GLU A 28 0.04 -26.10 -22.13
CA GLU A 28 0.49 -26.95 -21.01
C GLU A 28 1.42 -26.20 -20.06
N LYS A 29 2.31 -25.36 -20.60
CA LYS A 29 3.26 -24.58 -19.80
C LYS A 29 2.54 -23.54 -18.96
N ALA A 30 1.53 -22.87 -19.51
CA ALA A 30 0.70 -21.91 -18.79
C ALA A 30 -0.11 -22.58 -17.65
N LEU A 31 -0.68 -23.77 -17.89
CA LEU A 31 -1.34 -24.55 -16.84
C LEU A 31 -0.39 -24.93 -15.70
N LEU A 32 0.81 -25.43 -16.04
CA LEU A 32 1.82 -25.79 -15.05
C LEU A 32 2.29 -24.56 -14.27
N ALA A 33 2.48 -23.42 -14.92
CA ALA A 33 2.82 -22.14 -14.28
C ALA A 33 1.74 -21.71 -13.27
N GLY A 34 0.47 -21.81 -13.65
CA GLY A 34 -0.66 -21.52 -12.78
C GLY A 34 -0.71 -22.45 -11.55
N ILE A 35 -0.53 -23.76 -11.76
CA ILE A 35 -0.50 -24.75 -10.66
C ILE A 35 0.66 -24.44 -9.71
N ASN A 36 1.86 -24.18 -10.22
CA ASN A 36 3.04 -23.85 -9.42
C ASN A 36 2.84 -22.55 -8.61
N TYR A 37 2.26 -21.52 -9.23
CA TYR A 37 1.96 -20.26 -8.56
C TYR A 37 1.03 -20.46 -7.35
N TYR A 38 -0.07 -21.21 -7.53
CA TYR A 38 -1.01 -21.47 -6.44
C TYR A 38 -0.43 -22.40 -5.38
N GLU A 39 0.33 -23.44 -5.77
CA GLU A 39 1.00 -24.32 -4.80
C GLU A 39 2.04 -23.55 -3.97
N PHE A 40 2.82 -22.67 -4.61
CA PHE A 40 3.79 -21.83 -3.89
C PHE A 40 3.09 -20.96 -2.85
N LYS A 41 2.03 -20.22 -3.25
CA LYS A 41 1.22 -19.41 -2.32
C LYS A 41 0.66 -20.24 -1.16
N TYR A 42 0.18 -21.43 -1.47
CA TYR A 42 -0.37 -22.34 -0.47
C TYR A 42 0.69 -22.79 0.53
N ARG A 43 1.87 -23.20 0.07
CA ARG A 43 2.98 -23.65 0.94
C ARG A 43 3.59 -22.54 1.77
N GLU A 44 3.75 -21.36 1.21
CA GLU A 44 4.24 -20.17 1.91
C GLU A 44 3.26 -19.71 2.99
N ALA A 45 1.96 -19.80 2.70
CA ALA A 45 0.87 -19.35 3.54
C ALA A 45 1.11 -17.92 4.08
N ASP A 46 1.48 -17.02 3.16
CA ASP A 46 1.63 -15.61 3.45
C ASP A 46 0.28 -14.90 3.22
N PHE A 47 -0.33 -14.46 4.32
CA PHE A 47 -1.60 -13.74 4.33
C PHE A 47 -1.42 -12.23 4.56
N GLY A 48 -0.22 -11.70 4.34
CA GLY A 48 0.10 -10.29 4.56
C GLY A 48 -0.05 -9.87 6.02
N SER A 49 -0.89 -8.88 6.29
CA SER A 49 -1.14 -8.36 7.64
C SER A 49 -2.12 -9.20 8.47
N TYR A 50 -2.75 -10.20 7.89
CA TYR A 50 -3.72 -11.04 8.63
C TYR A 50 -3.01 -12.13 9.44
N PRO A 51 -3.41 -12.38 10.71
CA PRO A 51 -2.88 -13.47 11.50
C PRO A 51 -3.11 -14.82 10.82
N LYS A 52 -2.05 -15.62 10.66
CA LYS A 52 -2.11 -16.92 9.96
C LYS A 52 -3.17 -17.85 10.54
N GLY A 53 -3.29 -17.91 11.87
CA GLY A 53 -4.31 -18.73 12.55
C GLY A 53 -5.74 -18.31 12.22
N LEU A 54 -6.01 -17.01 12.12
CA LEU A 54 -7.31 -16.49 11.69
C LEU A 54 -7.64 -16.96 10.26
N MET A 55 -6.68 -16.83 9.34
CA MET A 55 -6.90 -17.20 7.93
C MET A 55 -7.13 -18.70 7.77
N TYR A 56 -6.36 -19.53 8.48
CA TYR A 56 -6.63 -20.97 8.50
C TYR A 56 -7.98 -21.29 9.13
N GLY A 57 -8.37 -20.62 10.22
CA GLY A 57 -9.69 -20.77 10.83
C GLY A 57 -10.81 -20.48 9.83
N LEU A 58 -10.71 -19.38 9.07
CA LEU A 58 -11.68 -19.05 8.03
C LEU A 58 -11.73 -20.09 6.91
N GLN A 59 -10.57 -20.59 6.43
CA GLN A 59 -10.52 -21.64 5.42
C GLN A 59 -11.16 -22.97 5.92
N VAL A 60 -10.97 -23.31 7.18
CA VAL A 60 -11.62 -24.48 7.80
C VAL A 60 -13.14 -24.33 7.77
N LEU A 61 -13.66 -23.15 8.04
CA LEU A 61 -15.10 -22.88 8.03
C LEU A 61 -15.74 -23.07 6.64
N ASP A 62 -15.01 -22.90 5.55
CA ASP A 62 -15.54 -23.05 4.19
C ASP A 62 -16.13 -24.45 3.92
N SER A 63 -15.65 -25.48 4.61
CA SER A 63 -16.20 -26.82 4.52
C SER A 63 -16.90 -27.28 5.81
N TRP A 64 -16.35 -26.92 6.97
CA TRP A 64 -16.85 -27.38 8.28
C TRP A 64 -18.29 -26.94 8.54
N LEU A 65 -18.70 -25.76 8.10
CA LEU A 65 -20.08 -25.27 8.23
C LEU A 65 -21.11 -26.17 7.49
N TYR A 66 -20.67 -26.98 6.55
CA TYR A 66 -21.54 -27.82 5.72
C TYR A 66 -21.37 -29.32 5.99
N ASP A 67 -20.17 -29.78 6.42
CA ASP A 67 -19.88 -31.18 6.72
C ASP A 67 -18.84 -31.31 7.84
N ASP A 68 -19.28 -31.73 9.02
CA ASP A 68 -18.43 -31.96 10.20
C ASP A 68 -17.30 -32.98 9.98
N ARG A 69 -17.37 -33.81 8.93
CA ARG A 69 -16.36 -34.82 8.62
C ARG A 69 -15.20 -34.26 7.79
N LEU A 70 -15.33 -33.06 7.24
CA LEU A 70 -14.39 -32.45 6.31
C LEU A 70 -13.84 -31.08 6.73
N PRO A 71 -13.42 -30.90 8.00
CA PRO A 71 -13.02 -29.57 8.49
C PRO A 71 -11.73 -29.07 7.82
N PHE A 72 -10.82 -29.95 7.39
CA PHE A 72 -9.47 -29.58 6.94
C PHE A 72 -9.23 -29.70 5.43
N ILE A 73 -10.25 -30.06 4.65
CA ILE A 73 -10.11 -30.29 3.21
C ILE A 73 -9.48 -29.11 2.44
N HIS A 74 -9.73 -27.88 2.91
CA HIS A 74 -9.21 -26.68 2.26
C HIS A 74 -7.78 -26.31 2.70
N ILE A 75 -7.26 -26.93 3.76
CA ILE A 75 -5.89 -26.71 4.24
C ILE A 75 -4.97 -27.92 4.01
N GLU A 76 -5.48 -29.01 3.44
CA GLU A 76 -4.74 -30.22 3.10
C GLU A 76 -4.67 -30.42 1.58
N ALA A 77 -4.28 -29.37 0.81
CA ALA A 77 -4.38 -29.36 -0.65
C ALA A 77 -3.10 -29.81 -1.38
N ASN A 78 -2.04 -30.27 -0.70
CA ASN A 78 -0.80 -30.67 -1.37
C ASN A 78 -0.99 -31.82 -2.37
N GLU A 79 -1.78 -32.82 -2.02
CA GLU A 79 -2.11 -33.95 -2.91
C GLU A 79 -2.92 -33.48 -4.12
N THR A 80 -3.81 -32.51 -3.94
CA THR A 80 -4.60 -31.90 -5.01
C THR A 80 -3.71 -31.25 -6.07
N PHE A 81 -2.65 -30.53 -5.67
CA PHE A 81 -1.70 -29.94 -6.64
C PHE A 81 -0.95 -31.02 -7.43
N ALA A 82 -0.54 -32.14 -6.80
CA ALA A 82 0.08 -33.25 -7.48
C ALA A 82 -0.88 -33.93 -8.48
N GLU A 83 -2.15 -34.09 -8.08
CA GLU A 83 -3.20 -34.64 -8.95
C GLU A 83 -3.46 -33.72 -10.16
N LEU A 84 -3.57 -32.39 -9.94
CA LEU A 84 -3.78 -31.41 -11.01
C LEU A 84 -2.66 -31.42 -12.04
N ARG A 85 -1.38 -31.55 -11.61
CA ARG A 85 -0.25 -31.74 -12.53
C ARG A 85 -0.42 -32.98 -13.43
N GLY A 86 -0.87 -34.07 -12.86
CA GLY A 86 -1.14 -35.31 -13.63
C GLY A 86 -2.29 -35.14 -14.64
N LYS A 87 -3.17 -34.14 -14.43
CA LYS A 87 -4.34 -33.89 -15.30
C LYS A 87 -4.07 -32.89 -16.43
N VAL A 88 -2.93 -32.21 -16.47
CA VAL A 88 -2.61 -31.18 -17.47
C VAL A 88 -2.80 -31.67 -18.92
N LYS A 89 -2.44 -32.96 -19.22
CA LYS A 89 -2.51 -33.53 -20.57
C LYS A 89 -3.76 -34.36 -20.83
N THR A 90 -4.77 -34.32 -20.00
CA THR A 90 -5.90 -35.25 -20.05
C THR A 90 -7.20 -34.63 -20.59
N GLY A 91 -7.20 -33.36 -20.95
CA GLY A 91 -8.43 -32.63 -21.32
C GLY A 91 -9.31 -32.29 -20.10
N TYR A 92 -8.79 -32.46 -18.89
CA TYR A 92 -9.54 -32.21 -17.66
C TYR A 92 -9.95 -30.72 -17.52
N PHE A 93 -9.05 -29.79 -17.79
CA PHE A 93 -9.30 -28.35 -17.67
C PHE A 93 -10.27 -27.87 -18.74
N GLU A 94 -10.15 -28.37 -19.96
CA GLU A 94 -11.11 -28.14 -21.05
C GLU A 94 -12.50 -28.64 -20.67
N GLY A 95 -12.58 -29.83 -20.07
CA GLY A 95 -13.83 -30.37 -19.53
C GLY A 95 -14.49 -29.50 -18.45
N LEU A 96 -13.70 -28.85 -17.59
CA LEU A 96 -14.21 -27.90 -16.60
C LEU A 96 -14.81 -26.67 -17.27
N VAL A 97 -14.13 -26.10 -18.28
CA VAL A 97 -14.67 -24.95 -19.05
C VAL A 97 -15.94 -25.33 -19.75
N GLN A 98 -15.98 -26.48 -20.42
CA GLN A 98 -17.18 -26.99 -21.10
C GLN A 98 -18.36 -27.08 -20.13
N LYS A 99 -18.17 -27.81 -19.02
CA LYS A 99 -19.24 -28.12 -18.06
C LYS A 99 -19.73 -26.89 -17.28
N TYR A 100 -18.80 -26.09 -16.73
CA TYR A 100 -19.16 -25.06 -15.76
C TYR A 100 -19.33 -23.67 -16.37
N LEU A 101 -18.80 -23.40 -17.57
CA LEU A 101 -18.93 -22.11 -18.22
C LEU A 101 -19.82 -22.17 -19.47
N LEU A 102 -19.58 -23.10 -20.41
CA LEU A 102 -20.32 -23.15 -21.67
C LEU A 102 -21.72 -23.80 -21.53
N GLU A 103 -21.81 -24.93 -20.82
CA GLU A 103 -23.05 -25.67 -20.62
C GLU A 103 -23.89 -25.15 -19.44
N ASN A 104 -23.31 -24.28 -18.61
CA ASN A 104 -24.02 -23.74 -17.45
C ASN A 104 -25.07 -22.73 -17.90
N THR A 105 -26.33 -23.07 -17.67
CA THR A 105 -27.49 -22.18 -17.95
C THR A 105 -27.82 -21.23 -16.79
N HIS A 106 -27.28 -21.46 -15.59
CA HIS A 106 -27.46 -20.60 -14.43
C HIS A 106 -26.50 -19.41 -14.49
N ARG A 107 -26.80 -18.45 -15.34
CA ARG A 107 -25.99 -17.24 -15.55
C ARG A 107 -26.88 -16.00 -15.67
N SER A 108 -26.34 -14.84 -15.32
CA SER A 108 -26.97 -13.54 -15.53
C SER A 108 -25.96 -12.56 -16.14
N VAL A 109 -26.48 -11.59 -16.90
CA VAL A 109 -25.69 -10.47 -17.44
C VAL A 109 -26.21 -9.21 -16.76
N VAL A 110 -25.32 -8.45 -16.17
CA VAL A 110 -25.62 -7.16 -15.53
C VAL A 110 -24.80 -6.08 -16.23
N ILE A 111 -25.50 -5.07 -16.75
CA ILE A 111 -24.89 -3.94 -17.44
C ILE A 111 -25.02 -2.70 -16.58
N LEU A 112 -23.89 -2.16 -16.15
CA LEU A 112 -23.82 -0.91 -15.41
C LEU A 112 -23.53 0.23 -16.40
N GLN A 113 -24.49 1.15 -16.53
CA GLN A 113 -24.34 2.32 -17.38
C GLN A 113 -24.10 3.57 -16.52
N PRO A 114 -23.09 4.39 -16.83
CA PRO A 114 -22.90 5.65 -16.13
C PRO A 114 -24.05 6.62 -16.48
N LYS A 115 -24.56 7.33 -15.47
CA LYS A 115 -25.55 8.39 -15.64
C LYS A 115 -25.02 9.66 -14.99
N LEU A 116 -24.72 10.67 -15.79
CA LEU A 116 -24.36 11.99 -15.28
C LEU A 116 -25.51 12.59 -14.47
N GLY A 117 -25.18 13.21 -13.33
CA GLY A 117 -26.17 13.84 -12.46
C GLY A 117 -27.00 12.87 -11.61
N LEU A 118 -26.68 11.56 -11.60
CA LEU A 118 -27.44 10.57 -10.82
C LEU A 118 -27.36 10.85 -9.31
N LEU A 119 -26.22 11.27 -8.82
CA LEU A 119 -26.02 11.56 -7.40
C LEU A 119 -26.81 12.80 -6.97
N GLU A 120 -26.76 13.85 -7.75
CA GLU A 120 -27.53 15.08 -7.53
C GLU A 120 -29.05 14.81 -7.53
N GLU A 121 -29.51 13.97 -8.47
CA GLU A 121 -30.90 13.51 -8.53
C GLU A 121 -31.29 12.73 -7.26
N GLN A 122 -30.42 11.84 -6.79
CA GLN A 122 -30.66 11.07 -5.56
C GLN A 122 -30.66 11.94 -4.32
N GLU A 123 -29.73 12.88 -4.19
CA GLU A 123 -29.70 13.86 -3.10
C GLU A 123 -30.96 14.73 -3.07
N GLN A 124 -31.38 15.23 -4.22
CA GLN A 124 -32.58 16.03 -4.31
C GLN A 124 -33.81 15.23 -3.89
N LYS A 125 -33.96 14.00 -4.37
CA LYS A 125 -35.03 13.09 -3.94
C LYS A 125 -35.02 12.82 -2.43
N GLN A 126 -33.83 12.64 -1.87
CA GLN A 126 -33.67 12.40 -0.44
C GLN A 126 -34.07 13.65 0.38
N ARG A 127 -33.64 14.85 -0.06
CA ARG A 127 -34.01 16.13 0.58
C ARG A 127 -35.52 16.35 0.53
N GLU A 128 -36.14 16.13 -0.61
CA GLU A 128 -37.60 16.26 -0.78
C GLU A 128 -38.34 15.25 0.12
N LYS A 129 -37.91 13.99 0.16
CA LYS A 129 -38.46 12.97 1.05
C LYS A 129 -38.37 13.37 2.51
N MET A 130 -37.20 13.86 2.96
CA MET A 130 -37.02 14.30 4.34
C MET A 130 -37.86 15.55 4.65
N ALA A 131 -38.00 16.48 3.72
CA ALA A 131 -38.86 17.63 3.88
C ALA A 131 -40.37 17.22 4.01
N GLN A 132 -40.83 16.25 3.20
CA GLN A 132 -42.18 15.70 3.31
C GLN A 132 -42.42 14.99 4.66
N VAL A 133 -41.46 14.15 5.09
CA VAL A 133 -41.52 13.49 6.40
C VAL A 133 -41.64 14.53 7.52
N LYS A 134 -40.77 15.54 7.50
CA LYS A 134 -40.75 16.62 8.51
C LYS A 134 -42.07 17.43 8.49
N ALA A 135 -42.60 17.71 7.30
CA ALA A 135 -43.87 18.45 7.17
C ALA A 135 -45.10 17.64 7.64
N ALA A 136 -45.03 16.30 7.58
CA ALA A 136 -46.10 15.42 8.05
C ALA A 136 -46.03 15.16 9.58
N MET A 137 -44.92 15.46 10.23
CA MET A 137 -44.77 15.26 11.67
C MET A 137 -45.54 16.29 12.48
N SER A 138 -46.18 15.82 13.54
CA SER A 138 -46.74 16.69 14.57
C SER A 138 -45.63 17.38 15.41
N PRO A 139 -45.96 18.49 16.08
CA PRO A 139 -44.99 19.10 17.03
C PRO A 139 -44.47 18.14 18.11
N GLU A 140 -45.32 17.23 18.57
CA GLU A 140 -44.97 16.22 19.57
C GLU A 140 -43.98 15.19 18.99
N GLU A 141 -44.18 14.70 17.76
CA GLU A 141 -43.26 13.78 17.08
C GLU A 141 -41.90 14.46 16.84
N ILE A 142 -41.86 15.73 16.44
CA ILE A 142 -40.63 16.48 16.28
C ILE A 142 -39.87 16.61 17.62
N GLU A 143 -40.58 16.91 18.71
CA GLU A 143 -39.95 16.99 20.03
C GLU A 143 -39.42 15.64 20.49
N ASN A 144 -40.16 14.55 20.27
CA ASN A 144 -39.72 13.20 20.57
C ASN A 144 -38.44 12.80 19.80
N VAL A 145 -38.33 13.20 18.52
CA VAL A 145 -37.09 12.99 17.73
C VAL A 145 -35.92 13.77 18.36
N LYS A 146 -36.11 15.00 18.79
CA LYS A 146 -35.07 15.80 19.45
C LYS A 146 -34.64 15.17 20.78
N GLU A 147 -35.61 14.77 21.62
CA GLU A 147 -35.30 14.11 22.90
C GLU A 147 -34.55 12.79 22.67
N THR A 148 -34.95 12.00 21.67
CA THR A 148 -34.28 10.75 21.31
C THR A 148 -32.86 11.00 20.87
N PHE A 149 -32.64 12.02 20.05
CA PHE A 149 -31.30 12.43 19.61
C PHE A 149 -30.45 12.92 20.78
N GLN A 150 -31.02 13.72 21.68
CA GLN A 150 -30.34 14.19 22.88
C GLN A 150 -29.93 13.02 23.79
N LYS A 151 -30.85 12.09 24.06
CA LYS A 151 -30.55 10.87 24.86
C LYS A 151 -29.49 10.01 24.21
N LEU A 152 -29.50 9.90 22.87
CA LEU A 152 -28.44 9.19 22.15
C LEU A 152 -27.08 9.87 22.31
N THR A 153 -27.06 11.22 22.21
CA THR A 153 -25.82 12.00 22.42
C THR A 153 -25.30 11.85 23.84
N GLU A 154 -26.17 11.97 24.84
CA GLU A 154 -25.83 11.77 26.25
C GLU A 154 -25.30 10.36 26.52
N PHE A 155 -25.91 9.33 25.91
CA PHE A 155 -25.42 7.95 26.00
C PHE A 155 -24.04 7.77 25.35
N GLN A 156 -23.81 8.39 24.18
CA GLN A 156 -22.52 8.33 23.48
C GLN A 156 -21.40 9.09 24.21
N GLU A 157 -21.76 10.08 25.03
CA GLU A 157 -20.79 10.89 25.80
C GLU A 157 -20.66 10.41 27.25
N SER A 158 -21.51 9.48 27.70
CA SER A 158 -21.42 8.93 29.06
C SER A 158 -20.25 7.97 29.19
N GLU A 159 -19.54 8.03 30.30
CA GLU A 159 -18.53 7.05 30.68
C GLU A 159 -19.19 5.79 31.20
N ASP A 160 -18.60 4.64 30.88
CA ASP A 160 -19.02 3.34 31.45
C ASP A 160 -18.73 3.31 32.94
N ALA A 161 -19.59 2.58 33.69
CA ALA A 161 -19.40 2.42 35.12
C ALA A 161 -18.07 1.72 35.43
N LYS A 162 -17.31 2.27 36.38
CA LYS A 162 -15.97 1.77 36.74
C LYS A 162 -16.03 0.30 37.16
N GLU A 163 -17.09 -0.11 37.85
CA GLU A 163 -17.31 -1.48 38.29
C GLU A 163 -17.50 -2.46 37.13
N ASP A 164 -18.02 -2.00 36.00
CA ASP A 164 -18.16 -2.81 34.77
C ASP A 164 -16.85 -2.89 33.99
N LEU A 165 -16.11 -1.79 33.90
CA LEU A 165 -14.77 -1.76 33.32
C LEU A 165 -13.79 -2.67 34.07
N GLU A 166 -13.87 -2.72 35.41
CA GLU A 166 -13.00 -3.56 36.25
C GLU A 166 -13.26 -5.08 36.08
N LYS A 167 -14.42 -5.49 35.56
CA LYS A 167 -14.71 -6.91 35.24
C LYS A 167 -13.94 -7.39 34.01
N ILE A 168 -13.50 -6.49 33.13
CA ILE A 168 -12.72 -6.82 31.93
C ILE A 168 -11.28 -7.10 32.37
N PRO A 169 -10.73 -8.32 32.11
CA PRO A 169 -9.34 -8.61 32.45
C PRO A 169 -8.41 -7.74 31.61
N LEU A 170 -7.38 -7.18 32.22
CA LEU A 170 -6.38 -6.35 31.62
C LEU A 170 -4.99 -6.90 31.92
N LEU A 171 -4.10 -6.93 30.91
CA LEU A 171 -2.69 -7.19 31.12
C LEU A 171 -2.07 -6.08 31.96
N LYS A 172 -1.05 -6.42 32.73
CA LYS A 172 -0.24 -5.44 33.46
C LYS A 172 0.96 -5.02 32.62
N ARG A 173 1.57 -3.89 32.97
CA ARG A 173 2.80 -3.43 32.28
C ARG A 173 3.93 -4.45 32.39
N GLU A 174 4.02 -5.20 33.50
CA GLU A 174 5.03 -6.24 33.73
C GLU A 174 4.86 -7.47 32.82
N ASP A 175 3.65 -7.69 32.29
CA ASP A 175 3.37 -8.82 31.38
C ASP A 175 3.88 -8.55 29.96
N MET A 176 4.21 -7.30 29.63
CA MET A 176 4.69 -6.91 28.32
C MET A 176 6.20 -7.17 28.17
N LYS A 177 6.59 -7.65 26.99
CA LYS A 177 8.00 -7.88 26.66
C LYS A 177 8.78 -6.55 26.73
N LYS A 178 9.90 -6.54 27.45
CA LYS A 178 10.73 -5.34 27.62
C LYS A 178 11.64 -5.10 26.42
N GLU A 179 12.12 -6.17 25.79
CA GLU A 179 13.05 -6.09 24.67
C GLU A 179 12.32 -5.66 23.40
N ALA A 180 12.94 -4.74 22.68
CA ALA A 180 12.48 -4.34 21.33
C ALA A 180 12.63 -5.48 20.32
N ASN A 181 11.80 -5.51 19.30
CA ASN A 181 11.97 -6.36 18.14
C ASN A 181 13.09 -5.77 17.26
N LEU A 182 14.28 -6.42 17.29
CA LEU A 182 15.46 -5.94 16.59
C LEU A 182 15.49 -6.45 15.14
N PRO A 183 16.02 -5.64 14.20
CA PRO A 183 16.32 -6.08 12.84
C PRO A 183 17.43 -7.15 12.85
N VAL A 184 17.34 -8.07 11.91
CA VAL A 184 18.35 -9.14 11.70
C VAL A 184 19.12 -8.77 10.45
N ASN A 185 20.23 -8.04 10.62
CA ASN A 185 21.08 -7.58 9.52
C ASN A 185 22.51 -8.12 9.70
N GLU A 186 23.00 -8.80 8.69
CA GLU A 186 24.43 -9.13 8.54
C GLU A 186 24.92 -8.58 7.20
N VAL A 187 25.88 -7.68 7.24
CA VAL A 187 26.48 -7.09 6.04
C VAL A 187 27.64 -7.98 5.58
N ARG A 188 27.47 -8.59 4.42
CA ARG A 188 28.47 -9.42 3.73
C ARG A 188 28.78 -8.84 2.35
N SER A 189 29.55 -9.55 1.54
CA SER A 189 29.81 -9.20 0.15
C SER A 189 29.81 -10.43 -0.75
N ILE A 190 29.40 -10.21 -1.99
CA ILE A 190 29.60 -11.14 -3.12
C ILE A 190 30.55 -10.40 -4.07
N GLY A 191 31.83 -10.81 -4.13
CA GLY A 191 32.87 -9.99 -4.74
C GLY A 191 32.96 -8.64 -4.05
N ASP A 192 32.75 -7.54 -4.79
CA ASP A 192 32.67 -6.16 -4.29
C ASP A 192 31.22 -5.63 -4.14
N THR A 193 30.21 -6.49 -4.39
CA THR A 193 28.79 -6.15 -4.23
C THR A 193 28.35 -6.36 -2.78
N THR A 194 27.73 -5.37 -2.17
CA THR A 194 27.17 -5.50 -0.82
C THR A 194 26.03 -6.51 -0.82
N LEU A 195 26.09 -7.49 0.07
CA LEU A 195 25.02 -8.40 0.41
C LEU A 195 24.50 -8.08 1.81
N LEU A 196 23.24 -7.64 1.90
CA LEU A 196 22.55 -7.57 3.18
C LEU A 196 21.82 -8.90 3.40
N TYR A 197 22.32 -9.67 4.35
CA TYR A 197 21.83 -11.00 4.66
C TYR A 197 20.99 -11.01 5.94
N HIS A 198 19.89 -11.76 5.90
CA HIS A 198 18.99 -11.95 7.02
C HIS A 198 18.85 -13.44 7.30
N ASP A 199 19.56 -13.94 8.33
CA ASP A 199 19.51 -15.35 8.73
C ASP A 199 18.18 -15.67 9.41
N LEU A 200 17.26 -16.21 8.65
CA LEU A 200 15.93 -16.58 9.09
C LEU A 200 15.54 -17.96 8.54
N PHE A 201 14.84 -18.73 9.36
CA PHE A 201 14.24 -19.98 8.89
C PHE A 201 13.11 -19.68 7.89
N THR A 202 13.25 -20.13 6.64
CA THR A 202 12.32 -19.85 5.55
C THR A 202 11.79 -21.13 4.89
N ASN A 203 12.09 -22.30 5.45
CA ASN A 203 11.65 -23.58 4.92
C ASN A 203 12.03 -23.82 3.44
N GLY A 204 13.24 -23.40 3.05
CA GLY A 204 13.76 -23.60 1.69
C GLY A 204 13.34 -22.52 0.67
N ILE A 205 12.66 -21.46 1.10
CA ILE A 205 12.30 -20.32 0.25
C ILE A 205 13.31 -19.20 0.46
N GLY A 206 13.95 -18.73 -0.61
CA GLY A 206 14.77 -17.52 -0.61
C GLY A 206 13.93 -16.31 -1.02
N TYR A 207 13.97 -15.23 -0.24
CA TYR A 207 13.43 -13.94 -0.63
C TYR A 207 14.61 -13.07 -1.06
N LEU A 208 14.71 -12.82 -2.35
CA LEU A 208 15.81 -12.09 -2.98
C LEU A 208 15.35 -10.75 -3.50
N ARG A 209 16.18 -9.71 -3.29
CA ARG A 209 16.05 -8.39 -3.91
C ARG A 209 17.39 -8.00 -4.53
N LEU A 210 17.36 -7.61 -5.79
CA LEU A 210 18.44 -6.88 -6.44
C LEU A 210 18.06 -5.41 -6.39
N ILE A 211 18.78 -4.64 -5.60
CA ILE A 211 18.46 -3.25 -5.27
C ILE A 211 19.41 -2.34 -6.04
N PHE A 212 18.87 -1.42 -6.82
CA PHE A 212 19.64 -0.39 -7.52
C PHE A 212 19.37 0.96 -6.89
N ARG A 213 20.45 1.61 -6.40
CA ARG A 213 20.39 2.96 -5.84
C ARG A 213 20.31 4.00 -6.96
N LEU A 214 19.44 4.98 -6.78
CA LEU A 214 19.16 6.01 -7.79
C LEU A 214 19.66 7.40 -7.37
N ASP A 215 20.76 7.45 -6.60
CA ASP A 215 21.28 8.69 -5.98
C ASP A 215 21.80 9.72 -7.02
N GLN A 216 22.05 9.29 -8.25
CA GLN A 216 22.67 10.11 -9.30
C GLN A 216 21.86 10.19 -10.60
N ILE A 217 20.54 10.06 -10.50
CA ILE A 217 19.62 10.21 -11.64
C ILE A 217 19.22 11.68 -11.77
N PRO A 218 19.39 12.31 -12.96
CA PRO A 218 18.96 13.69 -13.18
C PRO A 218 17.45 13.89 -12.97
N GLY A 219 17.07 15.03 -12.36
CA GLY A 219 15.70 15.34 -11.97
C GLY A 219 14.68 15.24 -13.11
N LYS A 220 15.08 15.57 -14.34
CA LYS A 220 14.24 15.45 -15.54
C LYS A 220 13.72 14.02 -15.80
N TYR A 221 14.39 12.99 -15.27
CA TYR A 221 14.03 11.59 -15.45
C TYR A 221 13.21 11.01 -14.29
N PHE A 222 13.13 11.69 -13.14
CA PHE A 222 12.44 11.17 -11.96
C PHE A 222 11.01 10.68 -12.23
N PRO A 223 10.13 11.44 -12.91
CA PRO A 223 8.77 11.00 -13.18
C PRO A 223 8.69 9.70 -14.00
N TYR A 224 9.69 9.45 -14.86
CA TYR A 224 9.76 8.28 -15.74
C TYR A 224 10.23 7.00 -15.05
N ILE A 225 10.84 7.10 -13.84
CA ILE A 225 11.24 5.94 -13.04
C ILE A 225 10.02 5.05 -12.71
N GLY A 226 8.87 5.68 -12.44
CA GLY A 226 7.61 4.96 -12.20
C GLY A 226 7.11 4.22 -13.44
N ILE A 227 7.30 4.79 -14.64
CA ILE A 227 6.94 4.15 -15.92
C ILE A 227 7.87 2.98 -16.20
N LEU A 228 9.19 3.17 -16.06
CA LEU A 228 10.17 2.10 -16.23
C LEU A 228 9.85 0.91 -15.34
N LYS A 229 9.63 1.17 -14.03
CA LYS A 229 9.20 0.13 -13.07
C LYS A 229 7.96 -0.61 -13.57
N GLY A 230 6.97 0.11 -14.14
CA GLY A 230 5.74 -0.47 -14.67
C GLY A 230 5.94 -1.34 -15.92
N CYS A 231 7.03 -1.13 -16.68
CA CYS A 231 7.36 -1.89 -17.88
C CYS A 231 8.12 -3.19 -17.60
N LEU A 232 8.96 -3.21 -16.56
CA LEU A 232 9.83 -4.35 -16.26
C LEU A 232 9.02 -5.63 -15.96
N GLY A 233 9.28 -6.67 -16.76
CA GLY A 233 8.59 -7.96 -16.71
C GLY A 233 7.24 -8.00 -17.45
N LEU A 234 6.83 -6.91 -18.10
CA LEU A 234 5.60 -6.82 -18.89
C LEU A 234 5.83 -6.57 -20.40
N LEU A 235 7.08 -6.39 -20.81
CA LEU A 235 7.50 -6.23 -22.20
C LEU A 235 8.05 -7.56 -22.75
N ASN A 236 8.11 -7.66 -24.08
CA ASN A 236 8.91 -8.70 -24.73
C ASN A 236 10.39 -8.52 -24.36
N THR A 237 11.14 -9.62 -24.35
CA THR A 237 12.58 -9.65 -24.15
C THR A 237 13.25 -10.33 -25.34
N GLU A 238 14.57 -10.45 -25.34
CA GLU A 238 15.29 -11.12 -26.42
C GLU A 238 14.83 -12.57 -26.63
N HIS A 239 14.57 -13.29 -25.52
CA HIS A 239 14.27 -14.72 -25.57
C HIS A 239 12.80 -15.07 -25.34
N TYR A 240 11.98 -14.12 -24.85
CA TYR A 240 10.60 -14.38 -24.47
C TYR A 240 9.63 -13.31 -24.99
N ALA A 241 8.51 -13.74 -25.58
CA ALA A 241 7.34 -12.88 -25.63
C ALA A 241 6.82 -12.62 -24.22
N TYR A 242 6.20 -11.47 -23.95
CA TYR A 242 5.79 -11.07 -22.59
C TYR A 242 4.89 -12.10 -21.89
N GLY A 243 4.02 -12.79 -22.64
CA GLY A 243 3.18 -13.85 -22.08
C GLY A 243 3.98 -15.09 -21.67
N ASP A 244 4.99 -15.48 -22.47
CA ASP A 244 5.89 -16.59 -22.16
C ASP A 244 6.83 -16.24 -21.00
N LEU A 245 7.31 -14.99 -20.93
CA LEU A 245 8.09 -14.49 -19.81
C LEU A 245 7.29 -14.58 -18.50
N PHE A 246 6.03 -14.17 -18.52
CA PHE A 246 5.15 -14.29 -17.36
C PHE A 246 4.97 -15.75 -16.89
N ASN A 247 4.78 -16.67 -17.85
CA ASN A 247 4.70 -18.10 -17.55
C ASN A 247 6.01 -18.62 -16.96
N GLU A 248 7.17 -18.23 -17.52
CA GLU A 248 8.49 -18.63 -17.03
C GLU A 248 8.73 -18.13 -15.60
N MET A 249 8.43 -16.85 -15.32
CA MET A 249 8.51 -16.31 -13.95
C MET A 249 7.68 -17.14 -12.96
N ASN A 250 6.46 -17.54 -13.32
CA ASN A 250 5.61 -18.36 -12.44
C ASN A 250 6.04 -19.82 -12.33
N LEU A 251 6.74 -20.37 -13.35
CA LEU A 251 7.31 -21.71 -13.28
C LEU A 251 8.55 -21.77 -12.37
N VAL A 252 9.37 -20.73 -12.38
CA VAL A 252 10.64 -20.67 -11.65
C VAL A 252 10.44 -20.14 -10.23
N THR A 253 9.55 -19.19 -10.04
CA THR A 253 9.44 -18.42 -8.79
C THR A 253 8.02 -18.43 -8.21
N GLY A 254 7.90 -17.99 -6.95
CA GLY A 254 6.61 -17.68 -6.33
C GLY A 254 6.08 -16.27 -6.66
N GLY A 255 6.67 -15.61 -7.66
CA GLY A 255 6.35 -14.27 -8.13
C GLY A 255 7.59 -13.39 -8.19
N MET A 256 7.64 -12.53 -9.21
CA MET A 256 8.69 -11.55 -9.44
C MET A 256 8.06 -10.17 -9.70
N ALA A 257 8.66 -9.10 -9.19
CA ALA A 257 8.14 -7.75 -9.39
C ALA A 257 9.25 -6.71 -9.26
N ALA A 258 9.10 -5.59 -10.00
CA ALA A 258 9.86 -4.37 -9.78
C ALA A 258 9.10 -3.41 -8.84
N VAL A 259 9.80 -2.80 -7.90
CA VAL A 259 9.25 -1.80 -6.97
C VAL A 259 10.21 -0.62 -6.81
N ASN A 260 9.68 0.56 -6.52
CA ASN A 260 10.46 1.72 -6.08
C ASN A 260 10.24 1.93 -4.59
N ASN A 261 11.31 2.28 -3.86
CA ASN A 261 11.23 2.66 -2.46
C ASN A 261 12.01 3.95 -2.20
N VAL A 262 11.51 4.77 -1.30
CA VAL A 262 12.17 5.99 -0.81
C VAL A 262 12.43 5.83 0.68
N TYR A 263 13.70 5.74 1.06
CA TYR A 263 14.15 5.58 2.45
C TYR A 263 14.68 6.92 2.96
N GLY A 264 13.91 7.66 3.76
CA GLY A 264 14.37 8.88 4.41
C GLY A 264 15.40 8.55 5.51
N LYS A 265 16.49 9.32 5.59
CA LYS A 265 17.49 9.15 6.64
C LYS A 265 17.00 9.71 7.96
N LEU A 266 17.18 8.96 9.05
CA LEU A 266 16.73 9.39 10.38
C LEU A 266 17.62 10.45 11.01
N GLN A 267 18.91 10.45 10.67
CA GLN A 267 19.88 11.43 11.16
C GLN A 267 19.74 12.80 10.47
N ASP A 268 19.35 12.78 9.19
CA ASP A 268 19.16 13.97 8.37
C ASP A 268 17.89 13.80 7.52
N THR A 269 16.84 14.50 7.89
CA THR A 269 15.50 14.35 7.29
C THR A 269 15.41 14.90 5.86
N ASP A 270 16.42 15.65 5.42
CA ASP A 270 16.53 16.15 4.06
C ASP A 270 17.25 15.17 3.12
N GLN A 271 17.86 14.11 3.68
CA GLN A 271 18.48 13.05 2.91
C GLN A 271 17.58 11.84 2.74
N PHE A 272 17.70 11.21 1.59
CA PHE A 272 16.96 10.01 1.23
C PHE A 272 17.81 9.07 0.37
N ILE A 273 17.38 7.82 0.26
CA ILE A 273 17.84 6.85 -0.74
C ILE A 273 16.62 6.47 -1.56
N LEU A 274 16.65 6.75 -2.85
CA LEU A 274 15.68 6.23 -3.81
C LEU A 274 16.25 4.95 -4.41
N THR A 275 15.42 3.90 -4.49
CA THR A 275 15.79 2.61 -5.10
C THR A 275 14.79 2.17 -6.14
N LEU A 276 15.28 1.42 -7.14
CA LEU A 276 14.51 0.50 -7.95
C LEU A 276 14.96 -0.92 -7.57
N GLU A 277 14.02 -1.76 -7.17
CA GLU A 277 14.30 -3.08 -6.65
C GLU A 277 13.57 -4.14 -7.48
N LEU A 278 14.31 -5.13 -7.94
CA LEU A 278 13.75 -6.36 -8.48
C LEU A 278 13.65 -7.37 -7.34
N LYS A 279 12.46 -7.78 -6.99
CA LYS A 279 12.23 -8.73 -5.90
C LYS A 279 11.59 -10.01 -6.40
N THR A 280 11.99 -11.12 -5.79
CA THR A 280 11.38 -12.43 -6.02
C THR A 280 11.40 -13.29 -4.77
N LYS A 281 10.59 -14.32 -4.76
CA LYS A 281 10.62 -15.41 -3.80
C LYS A 281 10.73 -16.71 -4.59
N VAL A 282 11.66 -17.58 -4.20
CA VAL A 282 12.07 -18.72 -5.00
C VAL A 282 12.62 -19.85 -4.12
N PHE A 283 12.48 -21.11 -4.54
CA PHE A 283 13.17 -22.21 -3.86
C PHE A 283 14.68 -22.12 -4.08
N TYR A 284 15.47 -22.55 -3.11
CA TYR A 284 16.92 -22.37 -3.13
C TYR A 284 17.60 -22.98 -4.35
N ASP A 285 17.14 -24.14 -4.80
CA ASP A 285 17.65 -24.84 -5.97
C ASP A 285 17.36 -24.13 -7.30
N ARG A 286 16.50 -23.12 -7.30
CA ARG A 286 16.14 -22.32 -8.49
C ARG A 286 16.60 -20.86 -8.43
N LEU A 287 17.43 -20.51 -7.45
CA LEU A 287 17.95 -19.12 -7.29
C LEU A 287 18.69 -18.64 -8.54
N ALA A 288 19.52 -19.48 -9.15
CA ALA A 288 20.26 -19.13 -10.36
C ALA A 288 19.32 -18.79 -11.53
N GLU A 289 18.30 -19.62 -11.76
CA GLU A 289 17.31 -19.39 -12.82
C GLU A 289 16.52 -18.10 -12.58
N ALA A 290 16.17 -17.81 -11.33
CA ALA A 290 15.46 -16.57 -10.98
C ALA A 290 16.31 -15.32 -11.25
N ILE A 291 17.61 -15.35 -10.93
CA ILE A 291 18.56 -14.27 -11.21
C ILE A 291 18.77 -14.11 -12.72
N ASP A 292 18.83 -15.21 -13.49
CA ASP A 292 18.91 -15.16 -14.95
C ASP A 292 17.66 -14.50 -15.58
N LEU A 293 16.46 -14.81 -15.07
CA LEU A 293 15.22 -14.13 -15.50
C LEU A 293 15.24 -12.64 -15.16
N MET A 294 15.75 -12.25 -13.97
CA MET A 294 15.94 -10.83 -13.64
C MET A 294 16.91 -10.16 -14.60
N ARG A 295 18.00 -10.83 -14.99
CA ARG A 295 18.95 -10.31 -15.98
C ARG A 295 18.27 -10.14 -17.34
N GLU A 296 17.53 -11.11 -17.81
CA GLU A 296 16.75 -11.03 -19.05
C GLU A 296 15.83 -9.79 -19.04
N ILE A 297 15.08 -9.59 -17.97
CA ILE A 297 14.15 -8.45 -17.83
C ILE A 297 14.88 -7.12 -17.89
N VAL A 298 15.99 -6.93 -17.17
CA VAL A 298 16.64 -5.60 -17.11
C VAL A 298 17.53 -5.31 -18.30
N MET A 299 18.08 -6.32 -18.96
CA MET A 299 19.06 -6.13 -20.04
C MET A 299 18.45 -6.20 -21.44
N THR A 300 17.31 -6.90 -21.61
CA THR A 300 16.80 -7.22 -22.94
C THR A 300 15.32 -6.84 -23.16
N SER A 301 14.66 -6.14 -22.22
CA SER A 301 13.28 -5.66 -22.43
C SER A 301 13.19 -4.73 -23.65
N ASP A 302 12.25 -5.01 -24.55
CA ASP A 302 12.02 -4.26 -25.77
C ASP A 302 11.03 -3.11 -25.54
N PHE A 303 11.57 -1.92 -25.35
CA PHE A 303 10.78 -0.69 -25.21
C PHE A 303 10.25 -0.16 -26.55
N THR A 304 10.62 -0.74 -27.68
CA THR A 304 10.21 -0.27 -29.01
C THR A 304 8.86 -0.83 -29.47
N ASP A 305 8.32 -1.85 -28.78
CA ASP A 305 6.96 -2.33 -29.00
C ASP A 305 5.93 -1.28 -28.56
N ALA A 306 5.66 -0.32 -29.46
CA ALA A 306 4.77 0.80 -29.20
C ALA A 306 3.36 0.37 -28.78
N LYS A 307 2.82 -0.73 -29.34
CA LYS A 307 1.51 -1.23 -28.97
C LYS A 307 1.50 -1.68 -27.52
N ARG A 308 2.49 -2.48 -27.12
CA ARG A 308 2.58 -3.01 -25.77
C ARG A 308 2.85 -1.90 -24.75
N LEU A 309 3.72 -0.94 -25.10
CA LEU A 309 4.00 0.21 -24.25
C LEU A 309 2.73 1.06 -24.00
N TYR A 310 1.91 1.30 -25.03
CA TYR A 310 0.62 1.96 -24.90
C TYR A 310 -0.33 1.20 -23.96
N GLU A 311 -0.46 -0.13 -24.12
CA GLU A 311 -1.30 -0.98 -23.27
C GLU A 311 -0.90 -0.87 -21.79
N ILE A 312 0.40 -0.88 -21.49
CA ILE A 312 0.94 -0.73 -20.12
C ILE A 312 0.60 0.65 -19.54
N LEU A 313 0.75 1.73 -20.32
CA LEU A 313 0.38 3.07 -19.88
C LEU A 313 -1.12 3.20 -19.60
N ALA A 314 -1.97 2.71 -20.50
CA ALA A 314 -3.42 2.77 -20.38
C ALA A 314 -3.92 1.95 -19.19
N GLU A 315 -3.38 0.74 -18.98
CA GLU A 315 -3.67 -0.08 -17.80
C GLU A 315 -3.18 0.59 -16.52
N GLY A 316 -1.95 1.12 -16.52
CA GLY A 316 -1.36 1.84 -15.40
C GLY A 316 -2.20 3.05 -14.97
N LYS A 317 -2.64 3.88 -15.93
CA LYS A 317 -3.55 5.01 -15.71
C LYS A 317 -4.86 4.55 -15.07
N SER A 318 -5.52 3.55 -15.66
CA SER A 318 -6.80 3.01 -15.17
C SER A 318 -6.68 2.47 -13.74
N ARG A 319 -5.62 1.73 -13.46
CA ARG A 319 -5.32 1.18 -12.11
C ARG A 319 -5.09 2.30 -11.10
N MET A 320 -4.29 3.32 -11.45
CA MET A 320 -4.05 4.48 -10.58
C MET A 320 -5.34 5.24 -10.31
N GLN A 321 -6.17 5.49 -11.31
CA GLN A 321 -7.45 6.17 -11.14
C GLN A 321 -8.37 5.41 -10.17
N ALA A 322 -8.45 4.10 -10.30
CA ALA A 322 -9.21 3.25 -9.37
C ALA A 322 -8.66 3.32 -7.93
N GLN A 323 -7.33 3.26 -7.77
CA GLN A 323 -6.67 3.38 -6.47
C GLN A 323 -6.88 4.76 -5.84
N MET A 324 -6.73 5.85 -6.60
CA MET A 324 -6.95 7.21 -6.12
C MET A 324 -8.41 7.44 -5.72
N THR A 325 -9.35 6.86 -6.46
CA THR A 325 -10.79 6.94 -6.14
C THR A 325 -11.13 6.20 -4.84
N SER A 326 -10.60 5.00 -4.64
CA SER A 326 -10.86 4.18 -3.44
C SER A 326 -10.06 4.62 -2.22
N GLY A 327 -8.84 5.15 -2.44
CA GLY A 327 -7.85 5.50 -1.43
C GLY A 327 -7.62 7.01 -1.28
N GLY A 328 -8.62 7.86 -1.43
CA GLY A 328 -8.48 9.31 -1.39
C GLY A 328 -7.76 9.87 -0.16
N HIS A 329 -7.87 9.19 1.00
CA HIS A 329 -7.10 9.55 2.21
C HIS A 329 -5.59 9.36 2.01
N SER A 330 -5.16 8.31 1.34
CA SER A 330 -3.74 8.07 1.03
C SER A 330 -3.21 9.09 0.02
N VAL A 331 -4.04 9.44 -0.96
CA VAL A 331 -3.73 10.52 -1.93
C VAL A 331 -3.56 11.85 -1.21
N ALA A 332 -4.51 12.23 -0.36
CA ALA A 332 -4.46 13.47 0.41
C ALA A 332 -3.23 13.51 1.33
N ALA A 333 -2.91 12.41 2.03
CA ALA A 333 -1.76 12.33 2.93
C ALA A 333 -0.42 12.37 2.16
N GLY A 334 -0.25 11.57 1.10
CA GLY A 334 0.96 11.57 0.27
C GLY A 334 1.21 12.95 -0.35
N ARG A 335 0.16 13.55 -0.93
CA ARG A 335 0.24 14.88 -1.52
C ARG A 335 0.59 15.96 -0.48
N ALA A 336 -0.07 15.96 0.67
CA ALA A 336 0.21 16.92 1.74
C ALA A 336 1.66 16.78 2.27
N LEU A 337 2.13 15.54 2.51
CA LEU A 337 3.50 15.29 2.94
C LEU A 337 4.54 15.84 1.96
N SER A 338 4.27 15.79 0.66
CA SER A 338 5.18 16.30 -0.37
C SER A 338 5.43 17.80 -0.30
N TYR A 339 4.61 18.56 0.42
CA TYR A 339 4.79 20.01 0.56
C TYR A 339 5.92 20.38 1.51
N GLY A 340 6.23 19.52 2.45
CA GLY A 340 7.21 19.82 3.51
C GLY A 340 8.27 18.75 3.75
N SER A 341 8.18 17.59 3.09
CA SER A 341 9.11 16.46 3.24
C SER A 341 9.76 16.14 1.90
N ILE A 342 11.10 16.14 1.83
CA ILE A 342 11.85 15.78 0.61
C ILE A 342 11.58 14.34 0.21
N PRO A 343 11.66 13.31 1.09
CA PRO A 343 11.25 11.96 0.74
C PRO A 343 9.80 11.87 0.28
N GLY A 344 8.91 12.68 0.87
CA GLY A 344 7.51 12.80 0.43
C GLY A 344 7.38 13.37 -0.97
N ALA A 345 8.15 14.41 -1.31
CA ALA A 345 8.17 15.02 -2.63
C ALA A 345 8.69 14.04 -3.70
N VAL A 346 9.77 13.30 -3.41
CA VAL A 346 10.29 12.24 -4.30
C VAL A 346 9.22 11.17 -4.54
N SER A 347 8.56 10.68 -3.50
CA SER A 347 7.50 9.67 -3.61
C SER A 347 6.34 10.16 -4.47
N GLU A 348 5.97 11.43 -4.31
CA GLU A 348 4.88 12.06 -5.05
C GLU A 348 5.23 12.21 -6.55
N GLU A 349 6.48 12.56 -6.89
CA GLU A 349 6.93 12.67 -8.29
C GLU A 349 6.91 11.32 -9.02
N ILE A 350 7.29 10.23 -8.36
CA ILE A 350 7.40 8.90 -9.00
C ILE A 350 6.14 8.06 -8.95
N SER A 351 5.14 8.42 -8.11
CA SER A 351 3.95 7.58 -7.92
C SER A 351 2.66 8.32 -7.54
N GLY A 352 2.72 9.65 -7.31
CA GLY A 352 1.58 10.45 -6.88
C GLY A 352 0.80 11.14 -8.01
N ILE A 353 0.17 12.28 -7.70
CA ILE A 353 -0.65 13.05 -8.65
C ILE A 353 0.17 13.53 -9.86
N PRO A 354 1.41 14.08 -9.72
CA PRO A 354 2.21 14.45 -10.88
C PRO A 354 2.50 13.28 -11.82
N PHE A 355 2.79 12.10 -11.27
CA PHE A 355 3.00 10.88 -12.04
C PHE A 355 1.74 10.44 -12.78
N TYR A 356 0.57 10.47 -12.12
CA TYR A 356 -0.71 10.19 -12.76
C TYR A 356 -0.96 11.12 -13.96
N ARG A 357 -0.68 12.41 -13.80
CA ARG A 357 -0.82 13.40 -14.89
C ARG A 357 0.12 13.14 -16.04
N LEU A 358 1.37 12.76 -15.74
CA LEU A 358 2.33 12.37 -16.79
C LEU A 358 1.81 11.18 -17.59
N ILE A 359 1.36 10.11 -16.93
CA ILE A 359 0.81 8.94 -17.63
C ILE A 359 -0.43 9.30 -18.45
N THR A 360 -1.30 10.16 -17.93
CA THR A 360 -2.50 10.62 -18.62
C THR A 360 -2.16 11.41 -19.88
N ASP A 361 -1.17 12.29 -19.80
CA ASP A 361 -0.70 13.08 -20.94
C ASP A 361 0.02 12.22 -21.99
N LEU A 362 0.87 11.29 -21.55
CA LEU A 362 1.54 10.33 -22.44
C LEU A 362 0.55 9.41 -23.16
N GLU A 363 -0.49 8.94 -22.48
CA GLU A 363 -1.51 8.08 -23.08
C GLU A 363 -2.36 8.87 -24.09
N ALA A 364 -2.75 10.10 -23.77
CA ALA A 364 -3.55 10.95 -24.66
C ALA A 364 -2.80 11.41 -25.92
N HIS A 365 -1.49 11.60 -25.84
CA HIS A 365 -0.64 12.06 -26.94
C HIS A 365 0.43 11.02 -27.33
N PHE A 366 0.08 9.74 -27.21
CA PHE A 366 1.04 8.65 -27.34
C PHE A 366 1.77 8.64 -28.68
N ASP A 367 1.05 8.79 -29.78
CA ASP A 367 1.64 8.77 -31.12
C ASP A 367 2.68 9.88 -31.37
N GLU A 368 2.54 11.00 -30.65
CA GLU A 368 3.45 12.15 -30.75
C GLU A 368 4.68 12.00 -29.84
N LYS A 369 4.54 11.26 -28.71
CA LYS A 369 5.55 11.21 -27.64
C LYS A 369 6.25 9.86 -27.50
N LYS A 370 5.83 8.85 -28.25
CA LYS A 370 6.35 7.47 -28.07
C LYS A 370 7.84 7.34 -28.33
N GLU A 371 8.39 8.04 -29.37
CA GLU A 371 9.82 7.96 -29.65
C GLU A 371 10.65 8.57 -28.51
N GLU A 372 10.26 9.75 -28.03
CA GLU A 372 10.91 10.40 -26.88
C GLU A 372 10.81 9.53 -25.62
N LEU A 373 9.64 8.96 -25.36
CA LEU A 373 9.45 8.05 -24.21
C LEU A 373 10.37 6.83 -24.28
N VAL A 374 10.48 6.19 -25.44
CA VAL A 374 11.38 5.05 -25.67
C VAL A 374 12.84 5.45 -25.39
N GLU A 375 13.30 6.59 -25.91
CA GLU A 375 14.65 7.10 -25.68
C GLU A 375 14.91 7.36 -24.18
N ILE A 376 13.95 7.97 -23.49
CA ILE A 376 14.03 8.21 -22.03
C ILE A 376 14.15 6.89 -21.27
N LEU A 377 13.30 5.89 -21.56
CA LEU A 377 13.31 4.60 -20.88
C LEU A 377 14.61 3.84 -21.12
N GLN A 378 15.11 3.81 -22.36
CA GLN A 378 16.41 3.21 -22.70
C GLN A 378 17.57 3.92 -22.01
N THR A 379 17.51 5.24 -21.87
CA THR A 379 18.50 6.03 -21.15
C THR A 379 18.47 5.70 -19.65
N LEU A 380 17.28 5.64 -19.05
CA LEU A 380 17.11 5.26 -17.64
C LEU A 380 17.64 3.85 -17.34
N VAL A 381 17.40 2.88 -18.21
CA VAL A 381 17.94 1.51 -18.07
C VAL A 381 19.45 1.55 -17.92
N LYS A 382 20.16 2.33 -18.77
CA LYS A 382 21.62 2.48 -18.74
C LYS A 382 22.13 3.25 -17.51
N MET A 383 21.33 4.18 -16.98
CA MET A 383 21.67 4.94 -15.78
C MET A 383 21.47 4.12 -14.50
N ILE A 384 20.46 3.25 -14.46
CA ILE A 384 20.04 2.53 -13.26
C ILE A 384 20.78 1.20 -13.12
N PHE A 385 20.77 0.36 -14.17
CA PHE A 385 21.29 -1.00 -14.11
C PHE A 385 22.80 -1.07 -14.31
N ARG A 386 23.52 -0.59 -13.29
CA ARG A 386 24.98 -0.45 -13.26
C ARG A 386 25.57 -1.18 -12.06
N PRO A 387 26.81 -1.72 -12.20
CA PRO A 387 27.47 -2.42 -11.09
C PRO A 387 27.57 -1.59 -9.80
N GLU A 388 27.90 -0.29 -9.94
CA GLU A 388 28.07 0.62 -8.80
C GLU A 388 26.77 0.94 -8.04
N ASN A 389 25.62 0.74 -8.67
CA ASN A 389 24.31 0.97 -8.05
C ASN A 389 23.75 -0.27 -7.35
N LEU A 390 24.34 -1.46 -7.62
CA LEU A 390 23.80 -2.75 -7.19
C LEU A 390 24.13 -3.05 -5.73
N MET A 391 23.10 -3.46 -5.01
CA MET A 391 23.15 -4.11 -3.70
C MET A 391 22.23 -5.33 -3.74
N VAL A 392 22.59 -6.38 -3.03
CA VAL A 392 21.77 -7.60 -2.88
C VAL A 392 21.20 -7.65 -1.48
N ASP A 393 19.92 -7.97 -1.35
CA ASP A 393 19.23 -8.23 -0.09
C ASP A 393 18.65 -9.65 -0.14
N PHE A 394 18.98 -10.47 0.85
CA PHE A 394 18.58 -11.87 0.87
C PHE A 394 18.11 -12.33 2.24
N VAL A 395 16.91 -12.87 2.28
CA VAL A 395 16.32 -13.54 3.45
C VAL A 395 16.32 -15.04 3.20
N GLY A 396 16.97 -15.79 4.06
CA GLY A 396 17.05 -17.24 3.94
C GLY A 396 17.98 -17.87 4.95
N GLU A 397 18.14 -19.17 4.85
CA GLU A 397 19.05 -19.95 5.69
C GLU A 397 20.49 -19.91 5.12
N GLU A 398 21.50 -19.99 5.99
CA GLU A 398 22.93 -19.91 5.65
C GLU A 398 23.33 -20.81 4.46
N LYS A 399 22.77 -22.03 4.37
CA LYS A 399 23.07 -22.97 3.27
C LYS A 399 22.73 -22.43 1.87
N ALA A 400 21.88 -21.42 1.76
CA ALA A 400 21.49 -20.82 0.49
C ALA A 400 22.40 -19.66 0.06
N VAL A 401 23.17 -19.06 0.97
CA VAL A 401 23.99 -17.89 0.67
C VAL A 401 25.04 -18.17 -0.41
N ALA A 402 25.74 -19.30 -0.32
CA ALA A 402 26.73 -19.70 -1.31
C ALA A 402 26.16 -19.95 -2.73
N LEU A 403 24.85 -20.17 -2.84
CA LEU A 403 24.17 -20.34 -4.14
C LEU A 403 24.00 -18.99 -4.87
N LEU A 404 24.21 -17.87 -4.22
CA LEU A 404 24.10 -16.53 -4.81
C LEU A 404 25.38 -16.08 -5.52
N ASP A 405 26.56 -16.54 -5.10
CA ASP A 405 27.85 -16.00 -5.53
C ASP A 405 27.99 -15.97 -7.06
N ALA A 406 27.99 -17.11 -7.71
CA ALA A 406 28.19 -17.18 -9.16
C ALA A 406 27.04 -16.52 -9.98
N PRO A 407 25.75 -16.70 -9.63
CA PRO A 407 24.67 -16.04 -10.36
C PRO A 407 24.68 -14.51 -10.22
N VAL A 408 24.99 -13.96 -9.04
CA VAL A 408 25.07 -12.50 -8.82
C VAL A 408 26.27 -11.91 -9.55
N GLU A 409 27.43 -12.57 -9.54
CA GLU A 409 28.60 -12.12 -10.30
C GLU A 409 28.33 -12.12 -11.81
N ALA A 410 27.66 -13.17 -12.34
CA ALA A 410 27.24 -13.22 -13.75
C ALA A 410 26.22 -12.13 -14.09
N PHE A 411 25.26 -11.88 -13.20
CA PHE A 411 24.30 -10.78 -13.34
C PHE A 411 25.02 -9.44 -13.43
N LYS A 412 25.91 -9.16 -12.47
CA LYS A 412 26.69 -7.92 -12.37
C LYS A 412 27.56 -7.68 -13.60
N ALA A 413 28.21 -8.72 -14.11
CA ALA A 413 29.06 -8.62 -15.29
C ALA A 413 28.30 -8.23 -16.58
N ALA A 414 26.99 -8.43 -16.62
CA ALA A 414 26.14 -8.06 -17.75
C ALA A 414 25.65 -6.61 -17.69
N LEU A 415 25.80 -5.91 -16.55
CA LEU A 415 25.27 -4.55 -16.35
C LEU A 415 26.02 -3.50 -17.17
N TYR A 416 25.36 -2.35 -17.39
CA TYR A 416 25.88 -1.24 -18.19
C TYR A 416 27.06 -0.54 -17.54
N MET A 417 28.08 -0.19 -18.34
CA MET A 417 29.32 0.45 -17.87
C MET A 417 29.67 1.74 -18.63
N GLU A 418 28.89 2.10 -19.67
CA GLU A 418 29.11 3.33 -20.43
C GLU A 418 28.98 4.57 -19.53
N ASN A 419 29.64 5.68 -19.93
CA ASN A 419 29.46 6.96 -19.25
C ASN A 419 28.03 7.48 -19.47
N VAL A 420 27.42 7.90 -18.36
CA VAL A 420 26.07 8.49 -18.33
C VAL A 420 26.10 9.83 -17.62
N GLU A 421 25.14 10.69 -17.91
CA GLU A 421 24.89 11.92 -17.14
C GLU A 421 24.56 11.55 -15.68
N LYS A 422 25.16 12.26 -14.74
CA LYS A 422 24.94 12.05 -13.31
C LYS A 422 24.61 13.38 -12.64
N GLU A 423 23.53 13.40 -11.87
CA GLU A 423 23.09 14.55 -11.09
C GLU A 423 22.51 14.09 -9.77
N HIS A 424 22.86 14.76 -8.69
CA HIS A 424 22.18 14.55 -7.41
C HIS A 424 20.99 15.50 -7.34
N TYR A 425 19.81 14.98 -7.64
CA TYR A 425 18.58 15.76 -7.66
C TYR A 425 17.88 15.72 -6.30
N ILE A 426 17.50 16.89 -5.82
CA ILE A 426 16.66 17.08 -4.62
C ILE A 426 15.45 17.93 -5.04
N PRO A 427 14.22 17.39 -4.93
CA PRO A 427 13.03 18.15 -5.28
C PRO A 427 12.80 19.32 -4.32
N GLU A 428 12.26 20.41 -4.84
CA GLU A 428 11.85 21.55 -4.03
C GLU A 428 10.55 21.26 -3.26
N THR A 429 10.53 21.63 -2.00
CA THR A 429 9.33 21.57 -1.17
C THR A 429 8.76 22.98 -0.96
N SER A 430 7.46 23.11 -1.04
CA SER A 430 6.75 24.37 -0.80
C SER A 430 5.31 24.13 -0.37
N ARG A 431 4.79 25.04 0.47
CA ARG A 431 3.39 25.02 0.86
C ARG A 431 2.50 25.23 -0.38
N LYS A 432 1.59 24.30 -0.64
CA LYS A 432 0.68 24.35 -1.80
C LYS A 432 -0.79 24.44 -1.41
N ASN A 433 -1.20 23.88 -0.29
CA ASN A 433 -2.58 23.86 0.22
C ASN A 433 -3.60 23.68 -0.91
N GLU A 434 -3.77 22.43 -1.36
CA GLU A 434 -4.53 22.10 -2.55
C GLU A 434 -5.86 21.41 -2.22
N GLY A 435 -6.91 21.77 -2.99
CA GLY A 435 -8.19 21.09 -2.99
C GLY A 435 -8.41 20.37 -4.32
N PHE A 436 -8.52 19.01 -4.29
CA PHE A 436 -8.76 18.18 -5.46
C PHE A 436 -10.23 17.76 -5.53
N LEU A 437 -10.89 18.22 -6.58
CA LEU A 437 -12.31 17.95 -6.81
C LEU A 437 -12.52 16.55 -7.36
N THR A 438 -13.48 15.84 -6.78
CA THR A 438 -13.93 14.53 -7.25
C THR A 438 -15.45 14.51 -7.43
N SER A 439 -15.95 13.49 -8.11
CA SER A 439 -17.40 13.22 -8.22
C SER A 439 -17.96 12.52 -6.98
N GLY A 440 -17.14 12.20 -5.98
CA GLY A 440 -17.57 11.57 -4.73
C GLY A 440 -18.37 12.50 -3.83
N GLN A 441 -19.11 11.92 -2.88
CA GLN A 441 -19.92 12.65 -1.88
C GLN A 441 -19.21 12.83 -0.53
N VAL A 442 -17.97 12.40 -0.44
CA VAL A 442 -17.18 12.41 0.80
C VAL A 442 -15.87 13.13 0.60
N ASN A 443 -15.29 13.59 1.69
CA ASN A 443 -14.00 14.25 1.68
C ASN A 443 -12.95 13.39 2.38
N TYR A 444 -11.70 13.63 2.04
CA TYR A 444 -10.50 13.14 2.69
C TYR A 444 -9.66 14.37 3.03
N VAL A 445 -9.67 14.75 4.29
CA VAL A 445 -9.05 15.99 4.77
C VAL A 445 -7.75 15.65 5.46
N CYS A 446 -6.63 16.11 4.95
CA CYS A 446 -5.30 15.86 5.51
C CYS A 446 -4.60 17.16 5.94
N ARG A 447 -4.16 17.20 7.20
CA ARG A 447 -3.21 18.19 7.74
C ARG A 447 -1.91 17.48 8.07
N THR A 448 -0.79 18.08 7.68
CA THR A 448 0.55 17.51 7.88
C THR A 448 1.56 18.56 8.29
N GLY A 449 2.74 18.13 8.71
CA GLY A 449 3.91 18.92 9.01
C GLY A 449 4.99 18.06 9.67
N ASN A 450 6.09 18.67 10.11
CA ASN A 450 7.23 17.99 10.68
C ASN A 450 7.68 18.64 11.99
N PHE A 451 7.46 17.97 13.12
CA PHE A 451 7.81 18.51 14.44
C PHE A 451 9.33 18.64 14.65
N ARG A 452 10.18 17.89 13.94
CA ARG A 452 11.64 17.98 14.06
C ARG A 452 12.20 19.29 13.54
N LYS A 453 11.51 19.95 12.60
CA LYS A 453 11.88 21.31 12.15
C LYS A 453 11.84 22.35 13.28
N SER A 454 11.04 22.08 14.31
CA SER A 454 10.98 22.88 15.54
C SER A 454 11.98 22.40 16.63
N GLY A 455 12.88 21.49 16.32
CA GLY A 455 13.89 20.96 17.24
C GLY A 455 13.41 19.84 18.17
N LEU A 456 12.14 19.40 18.04
CA LEU A 456 11.58 18.31 18.84
C LEU A 456 12.05 16.96 18.32
N GLN A 457 12.22 15.99 19.22
CA GLN A 457 12.72 14.67 18.89
C GLN A 457 11.60 13.62 18.95
N TYR A 458 11.77 12.54 18.18
CA TYR A 458 10.88 11.39 18.28
C TYR A 458 11.10 10.65 19.61
N THR A 459 10.02 10.24 20.26
CA THR A 459 10.02 9.42 21.48
C THR A 459 9.01 8.26 21.37
N GLY A 460 9.26 7.19 22.10
CA GLY A 460 8.36 6.04 22.18
C GLY A 460 6.95 6.41 22.67
N ALA A 461 6.79 7.46 23.47
CA ALA A 461 5.50 7.96 23.94
C ALA A 461 4.58 8.45 22.78
N LEU A 462 5.13 8.85 21.62
CA LEU A 462 4.34 9.20 20.42
C LEU A 462 3.51 8.02 19.90
N ARG A 463 3.91 6.77 20.16
CA ARG A 463 3.13 5.59 19.81
C ARG A 463 1.91 5.44 20.72
N VAL A 464 2.08 5.74 22.01
CA VAL A 464 0.99 5.75 22.97
C VAL A 464 0.00 6.87 22.62
N LEU A 465 0.51 8.07 22.29
CA LEU A 465 -0.29 9.19 21.79
C LEU A 465 -1.08 8.80 20.53
N LYS A 466 -0.47 8.09 19.58
CA LYS A 466 -1.18 7.63 18.36
C LYS A 466 -2.39 6.76 18.70
N VAL A 467 -2.26 5.85 19.66
CA VAL A 467 -3.38 5.00 20.10
C VAL A 467 -4.46 5.85 20.75
N MET A 468 -4.10 6.70 21.70
CA MET A 468 -5.04 7.59 22.36
C MET A 468 -5.77 8.50 21.37
N MET A 469 -5.05 9.18 20.49
CA MET A 469 -5.64 10.02 19.45
C MET A 469 -6.63 9.25 18.56
N GLY A 470 -6.27 8.02 18.19
CA GLY A 470 -7.07 7.15 17.31
C GLY A 470 -8.35 6.65 17.94
N TYR A 471 -8.39 6.45 19.26
CA TYR A 471 -9.58 5.91 19.95
C TYR A 471 -10.40 6.98 20.69
N GLU A 472 -9.76 7.99 21.25
CA GLU A 472 -10.47 9.02 22.03
C GLU A 472 -10.75 10.28 21.19
N TYR A 473 -9.72 11.03 20.86
CA TYR A 473 -9.91 12.36 20.31
C TYR A 473 -10.45 12.36 18.86
N LEU A 474 -9.74 11.68 17.94
CA LEU A 474 -10.12 11.70 16.53
C LEU A 474 -11.36 10.85 16.27
N TRP A 475 -11.45 9.68 16.91
CA TRP A 475 -12.61 8.80 16.77
C TRP A 475 -13.90 9.49 17.24
N VAL A 476 -13.87 10.08 18.44
CA VAL A 476 -15.04 10.74 19.01
C VAL A 476 -15.44 11.96 18.18
N ASN A 477 -14.49 12.86 17.85
CA ASN A 477 -14.85 14.14 17.26
C ASN A 477 -15.06 14.08 15.74
N VAL A 478 -14.26 13.27 15.00
CA VAL A 478 -14.34 13.21 13.54
C VAL A 478 -15.30 12.10 13.09
N ARG A 479 -15.26 10.92 13.73
CA ARG A 479 -16.12 9.80 13.34
C ARG A 479 -17.48 9.85 14.05
N VAL A 480 -17.53 9.75 15.37
CA VAL A 480 -18.81 9.60 16.10
C VAL A 480 -19.65 10.88 15.98
N LYS A 481 -19.09 12.03 16.36
CA LYS A 481 -19.79 13.32 16.30
C LYS A 481 -19.79 13.94 14.91
N GLY A 482 -18.74 13.71 14.13
CA GLY A 482 -18.58 14.26 12.77
C GLY A 482 -19.21 13.45 11.68
N GLY A 483 -19.42 12.14 11.86
CA GLY A 483 -20.03 11.23 10.88
C GLY A 483 -19.06 10.73 9.82
N ALA A 484 -17.77 10.93 9.94
CA ALA A 484 -16.76 10.32 9.07
C ALA A 484 -16.72 8.80 9.28
N TYR A 485 -16.31 8.06 8.27
CA TYR A 485 -16.13 6.60 8.40
C TYR A 485 -14.91 6.24 9.25
N GLY A 486 -13.88 7.08 9.24
CA GLY A 486 -12.68 6.94 10.07
C GLY A 486 -11.82 8.20 10.09
N CYS A 487 -10.84 8.19 11.00
CA CYS A 487 -9.80 9.20 11.05
C CYS A 487 -8.51 8.55 11.54
N MET A 488 -7.38 8.90 10.94
CA MET A 488 -6.07 8.34 11.24
C MET A 488 -5.07 9.43 11.58
N CYS A 489 -4.09 9.08 12.40
CA CYS A 489 -2.91 9.91 12.66
C CYS A 489 -1.62 9.10 12.52
N SER A 490 -0.55 9.79 12.20
CA SER A 490 0.79 9.20 12.14
C SER A 490 1.82 10.19 12.67
N PHE A 491 2.81 9.68 13.41
CA PHE A 491 3.96 10.42 13.91
C PHE A 491 5.21 9.65 13.52
N GLY A 492 5.91 10.13 12.49
CA GLY A 492 7.10 9.48 11.95
C GLY A 492 8.36 9.79 12.75
N ARG A 493 9.34 8.86 12.74
CA ARG A 493 10.68 9.11 13.31
C ARG A 493 11.42 10.25 12.60
N SER A 494 11.15 10.46 11.31
CA SER A 494 11.61 11.63 10.55
C SER A 494 11.03 12.96 11.04
N GLY A 495 10.00 12.91 11.89
CA GLY A 495 9.20 14.06 12.31
C GLY A 495 7.96 14.28 11.45
N ASP A 496 7.91 13.72 10.25
CA ASP A 496 6.74 13.81 9.37
C ASP A 496 5.51 13.23 10.07
N SER A 497 4.48 14.05 10.19
CA SER A 497 3.27 13.71 10.94
C SER A 497 2.04 14.20 10.20
N TYR A 498 0.92 13.50 10.37
CA TYR A 498 -0.33 13.91 9.77
C TYR A 498 -1.56 13.45 10.56
N PHE A 499 -2.66 14.17 10.35
CA PHE A 499 -4.03 13.74 10.59
C PHE A 499 -4.75 13.62 9.25
N VAL A 500 -5.53 12.57 9.04
CA VAL A 500 -6.32 12.40 7.81
C VAL A 500 -7.67 11.75 8.10
N SER A 501 -8.76 12.34 7.57
CA SER A 501 -10.10 11.76 7.66
C SER A 501 -10.38 10.82 6.48
N TYR A 502 -11.27 9.85 6.69
CA TYR A 502 -11.67 8.87 5.69
C TYR A 502 -13.17 8.87 5.50
N ARG A 503 -13.62 9.15 4.27
CA ARG A 503 -15.03 9.28 3.89
C ARG A 503 -15.79 10.22 4.82
N ASP A 504 -15.31 11.45 4.89
CA ASP A 504 -15.78 12.49 5.80
C ASP A 504 -16.87 13.36 5.13
N PRO A 505 -18.05 13.50 5.73
CA PRO A 505 -19.06 14.43 5.22
C PRO A 505 -18.71 15.90 5.47
N ASN A 506 -17.76 16.20 6.35
CA ASN A 506 -17.33 17.54 6.70
C ASN A 506 -15.99 17.89 6.06
N LEU A 507 -15.65 19.21 6.08
CA LEU A 507 -14.34 19.72 5.72
C LEU A 507 -13.86 20.71 6.79
N GLY A 508 -14.43 21.91 6.88
CA GLY A 508 -14.01 22.95 7.82
C GLY A 508 -14.09 22.49 9.29
N LYS A 509 -15.17 21.81 9.67
CA LYS A 509 -15.32 21.26 11.03
C LYS A 509 -14.24 20.25 11.40
N THR A 510 -13.80 19.45 10.45
CA THR A 510 -12.72 18.47 10.63
C THR A 510 -11.37 19.19 10.79
N ILE A 511 -11.10 20.22 9.99
CA ILE A 511 -9.90 21.05 10.14
C ILE A 511 -9.87 21.70 11.53
N GLU A 512 -10.98 22.30 11.99
CA GLU A 512 -11.09 22.87 13.33
C GLU A 512 -10.81 21.86 14.44
N THR A 513 -11.25 20.61 14.26
CA THR A 513 -10.95 19.51 15.18
C THR A 513 -9.45 19.25 15.24
N TYR A 514 -8.77 19.23 14.10
CA TYR A 514 -7.32 19.03 14.05
C TYR A 514 -6.56 20.19 14.72
N GLU A 515 -7.00 21.43 14.51
CA GLU A 515 -6.40 22.62 15.10
C GLU A 515 -6.49 22.64 16.64
N LYS A 516 -7.56 22.10 17.20
CA LYS A 516 -7.77 21.99 18.66
C LYS A 516 -7.05 20.79 19.30
N ALA A 517 -6.46 19.90 18.50
CA ALA A 517 -5.85 18.67 19.01
C ALA A 517 -4.73 18.92 20.03
N ALA A 518 -3.88 19.93 19.78
CA ALA A 518 -2.76 20.25 20.69
C ALA A 518 -3.24 20.69 22.07
N ASP A 519 -4.32 21.46 22.13
CA ASP A 519 -4.89 21.95 23.39
C ASP A 519 -5.58 20.82 24.15
N ALA A 520 -6.33 19.95 23.44
CA ALA A 520 -6.93 18.76 24.03
C ALA A 520 -5.88 17.81 24.64
N ILE A 521 -4.71 17.65 23.98
CA ILE A 521 -3.61 16.84 24.52
C ILE A 521 -2.97 17.49 25.74
N ALA A 522 -2.83 18.82 25.74
CA ALA A 522 -2.28 19.55 26.91
C ALA A 522 -3.15 19.40 28.17
N GLU A 523 -4.45 19.17 28.01
CA GLU A 523 -5.43 18.98 29.08
C GLU A 523 -5.73 17.47 29.36
N PHE A 524 -5.02 16.56 28.68
CA PHE A 524 -5.26 15.12 28.80
C PHE A 524 -5.09 14.63 30.24
N THR A 525 -6.02 13.81 30.70
CA THR A 525 -5.99 13.12 31.99
C THR A 525 -6.37 11.65 31.81
N ALA A 526 -5.67 10.77 32.48
CA ALA A 526 -5.96 9.35 32.49
C ALA A 526 -5.49 8.68 33.78
N ASP A 527 -6.25 7.74 34.30
CA ASP A 527 -5.80 6.90 35.39
C ASP A 527 -4.80 5.83 34.91
N GLU A 528 -4.20 5.10 35.84
CA GLU A 528 -3.19 4.06 35.54
C GLU A 528 -3.77 2.93 34.67
N ARG A 529 -5.04 2.59 34.84
CA ARG A 529 -5.70 1.56 34.03
C ARG A 529 -5.80 2.02 32.57
N THR A 530 -6.27 3.21 32.34
CA THR A 530 -6.42 3.83 31.01
C THR A 530 -5.08 3.98 30.33
N MET A 531 -4.06 4.50 31.04
CA MET A 531 -2.70 4.59 30.50
C MET A 531 -2.16 3.21 30.12
N THR A 532 -2.41 2.16 30.94
CA THR A 532 -1.98 0.80 30.63
C THR A 532 -2.67 0.27 29.37
N GLN A 533 -3.95 0.57 29.14
CA GLN A 533 -4.66 0.20 27.93
C GLN A 533 -4.03 0.82 26.67
N TYR A 534 -3.67 2.11 26.68
CA TYR A 534 -3.00 2.75 25.55
C TYR A 534 -1.61 2.18 25.29
N ILE A 535 -0.86 1.88 26.35
CA ILE A 535 0.46 1.24 26.24
C ILE A 535 0.32 -0.17 25.63
N ILE A 536 -0.66 -0.97 26.07
CA ILE A 536 -0.95 -2.29 25.48
C ILE A 536 -1.26 -2.14 23.99
N GLY A 537 -2.11 -1.19 23.61
CA GLY A 537 -2.43 -0.91 22.22
C GLY A 537 -1.18 -0.57 21.39
N ALA A 538 -0.31 0.27 21.94
CA ALA A 538 0.94 0.66 21.27
C ALA A 538 1.96 -0.49 21.16
N VAL A 539 2.04 -1.35 22.20
CA VAL A 539 2.86 -2.58 22.19
C VAL A 539 2.32 -3.58 21.19
N SER A 540 1.00 -3.74 21.11
CA SER A 540 0.36 -4.67 20.17
C SER A 540 0.69 -4.33 18.71
N ASP A 541 0.76 -3.04 18.36
CA ASP A 541 1.19 -2.58 17.04
C ASP A 541 2.65 -2.94 16.72
N LEU A 542 3.53 -2.95 17.74
CA LEU A 542 4.96 -3.24 17.59
C LEU A 542 5.29 -4.73 17.59
N ASP A 543 4.52 -5.52 18.34
CA ASP A 543 4.80 -6.93 18.58
C ASP A 543 3.99 -7.86 17.66
N VAL A 544 3.42 -7.32 16.58
CA VAL A 544 2.78 -8.14 15.54
C VAL A 544 3.76 -9.18 15.03
N PRO A 545 3.42 -10.48 15.07
CA PRO A 545 4.28 -11.52 14.50
C PRO A 545 4.55 -11.28 13.02
N MET A 546 5.83 -11.26 12.66
CA MET A 546 6.27 -11.09 11.27
C MET A 546 6.69 -12.44 10.69
N ASN A 547 6.23 -12.74 9.46
CA ASN A 547 6.80 -13.81 8.67
C ASN A 547 8.25 -13.47 8.23
N PRO A 548 9.03 -14.42 7.71
CA PRO A 548 10.44 -14.16 7.34
C PRO A 548 10.59 -13.02 6.33
N ALA A 549 9.71 -12.95 5.31
CA ALA A 549 9.75 -11.88 4.31
C ALA A 549 9.51 -10.49 4.93
N ALA A 550 8.51 -10.36 5.81
CA ALA A 550 8.20 -9.12 6.51
C ALA A 550 9.34 -8.72 7.47
N LYS A 551 9.95 -9.69 8.17
CA LYS A 551 11.09 -9.44 9.06
C LYS A 551 12.34 -9.00 8.29
N GLY A 552 12.59 -9.58 7.11
CA GLY A 552 13.65 -9.13 6.20
C GLY A 552 13.41 -7.71 5.71
N LEU A 553 12.20 -7.39 5.27
CA LEU A 553 11.86 -6.03 4.82
C LEU A 553 11.99 -4.99 5.95
N TYR A 554 11.56 -5.34 7.17
CA TYR A 554 11.78 -4.51 8.36
C TYR A 554 13.27 -4.26 8.60
N SER A 555 14.09 -5.32 8.49
CA SER A 555 15.54 -5.27 8.68
C SER A 555 16.24 -4.45 7.59
N LEU A 556 15.85 -4.63 6.32
CA LEU A 556 16.31 -3.81 5.20
C LEU A 556 15.96 -2.32 5.42
N SER A 557 14.72 -2.03 5.80
CA SER A 557 14.29 -0.66 6.07
C SER A 557 15.10 0.00 7.19
N ALA A 558 15.38 -0.74 8.28
CA ALA A 558 16.21 -0.25 9.37
C ALA A 558 17.64 0.07 8.88
N TYR A 559 18.26 -0.80 8.08
CA TYR A 559 19.56 -0.57 7.47
C TYR A 559 19.58 0.67 6.57
N MET A 560 18.62 0.78 5.65
CA MET A 560 18.54 1.87 4.68
C MET A 560 18.31 3.23 5.35
N THR A 561 17.46 3.28 6.39
CA THR A 561 17.13 4.53 7.11
C THR A 561 18.16 4.89 8.17
N GLY A 562 19.06 3.97 8.55
CA GLY A 562 20.03 4.15 9.62
C GLY A 562 19.43 4.03 11.03
N LEU A 563 18.39 3.21 11.18
CA LEU A 563 17.75 2.91 12.46
C LEU A 563 18.55 1.82 13.20
N ASP A 564 19.17 2.18 14.32
CA ASP A 564 19.99 1.28 15.12
C ASP A 564 19.22 0.61 16.27
N ASN A 565 19.82 -0.43 16.82
CA ASN A 565 19.24 -1.24 17.89
C ASN A 565 19.07 -0.45 19.20
N ALA A 566 19.99 0.48 19.49
CA ALA A 566 19.95 1.29 20.70
C ALA A 566 18.74 2.25 20.66
N THR A 567 18.50 2.86 19.51
CA THR A 567 17.31 3.71 19.29
C THR A 567 16.03 2.91 19.46
N LEU A 568 15.94 1.70 18.89
CA LEU A 568 14.75 0.84 19.02
C LEU A 568 14.49 0.46 20.48
N GLN A 569 15.54 0.10 21.23
CA GLN A 569 15.39 -0.25 22.65
C GLN A 569 14.99 0.97 23.48
N ARG A 570 15.63 2.12 23.28
CA ARG A 570 15.26 3.37 23.95
C ARG A 570 13.79 3.72 23.71
N GLU A 571 13.32 3.69 22.46
CA GLU A 571 11.91 3.95 22.13
C GLU A 571 10.95 2.95 22.79
N ARG A 572 11.38 1.69 22.93
CA ARG A 572 10.62 0.66 23.64
C ARG A 572 10.50 0.98 25.11
N ASP A 573 11.63 1.37 25.75
CA ASP A 573 11.66 1.74 27.16
C ASP A 573 10.81 2.98 27.45
N GLU A 574 10.90 4.01 26.60
CA GLU A 574 10.07 5.23 26.67
C GLU A 574 8.57 4.93 26.52
N LEU A 575 8.20 4.02 25.63
CA LEU A 575 6.83 3.59 25.41
C LEU A 575 6.27 2.89 26.66
N LEU A 576 7.02 1.92 27.21
CA LEU A 576 6.58 1.14 28.39
C LEU A 576 6.51 1.99 29.66
N ALA A 577 7.36 3.00 29.76
CA ALA A 577 7.43 3.92 30.89
C ALA A 577 6.48 5.12 30.76
N ALA A 578 5.80 5.30 29.62
CA ALA A 578 5.00 6.48 29.32
C ALA A 578 3.96 6.77 30.41
N THR A 579 3.88 8.04 30.80
CA THR A 579 2.99 8.58 31.80
C THR A 579 1.99 9.56 31.17
N GLU A 580 0.95 9.91 31.90
CA GLU A 580 0.02 10.98 31.52
C GLU A 580 0.74 12.32 31.25
N GLU A 581 1.76 12.65 32.06
CA GLU A 581 2.56 13.86 31.91
C GLU A 581 3.36 13.83 30.59
N ASP A 582 3.94 12.70 30.23
CA ASP A 582 4.65 12.52 28.94
C ASP A 582 3.68 12.76 27.77
N ILE A 583 2.45 12.25 27.84
CA ILE A 583 1.44 12.47 26.80
C ILE A 583 1.08 13.96 26.71
N ARG A 584 0.83 14.65 27.83
CA ARG A 584 0.57 16.11 27.81
C ARG A 584 1.73 16.90 27.19
N ALA A 585 2.96 16.53 27.47
CA ALA A 585 4.14 17.18 26.89
C ALA A 585 4.19 17.06 25.35
N LEU A 586 3.61 16.01 24.77
CA LEU A 586 3.52 15.82 23.32
C LEU A 586 2.56 16.81 22.61
N SER A 587 1.79 17.60 23.35
CA SER A 587 1.03 18.74 22.78
C SER A 587 1.93 19.68 21.99
N ALA A 588 3.20 19.85 22.40
CA ALA A 588 4.20 20.63 21.70
C ALA A 588 4.50 20.05 20.29
N HIS A 589 4.58 18.73 20.15
CA HIS A 589 4.81 18.06 18.85
C HIS A 589 3.65 18.28 17.90
N ILE A 590 2.40 18.15 18.40
CA ILE A 590 1.20 18.41 17.59
C ILE A 590 1.16 19.86 17.16
N ARG A 591 1.40 20.80 18.08
CA ARG A 591 1.43 22.23 17.77
C ARG A 591 2.50 22.56 16.73
N ALA A 592 3.68 21.98 16.84
CA ALA A 592 4.78 22.22 15.93
C ALA A 592 4.44 21.78 14.48
N PHE A 593 3.92 20.59 14.28
CA PHE A 593 3.60 20.18 12.91
C PHE A 593 2.36 20.88 12.36
N MET A 594 1.37 21.21 13.19
CA MET A 594 0.17 21.95 12.76
C MET A 594 0.49 23.40 12.35
N GLN A 595 1.52 24.02 12.93
CA GLN A 595 1.95 25.38 12.59
C GLN A 595 2.52 25.52 11.17
N GLU A 596 3.00 24.43 10.54
CA GLU A 596 3.42 24.48 9.14
C GLU A 596 2.25 24.75 8.18
N ASP A 597 1.03 24.57 8.62
CA ASP A 597 -0.21 24.84 7.90
C ASP A 597 -0.25 24.21 6.50
N LEU A 598 0.13 22.93 6.40
CA LEU A 598 0.12 22.15 5.17
C LEU A 598 -1.19 21.37 5.08
N LEU A 599 -2.00 21.65 4.05
CA LEU A 599 -3.35 21.11 3.86
C LEU A 599 -3.50 20.50 2.46
N CYS A 600 -4.03 19.30 2.39
CA CYS A 600 -4.54 18.72 1.14
C CYS A 600 -5.92 18.09 1.39
N VAL A 601 -6.85 18.39 0.50
CA VAL A 601 -8.19 17.81 0.53
C VAL A 601 -8.50 17.18 -0.81
N VAL A 602 -8.96 15.92 -0.78
CA VAL A 602 -9.55 15.24 -1.92
C VAL A 602 -11.02 15.03 -1.61
N GLY A 603 -11.93 15.59 -2.40
CA GLY A 603 -13.35 15.51 -2.00
C GLY A 603 -14.35 16.18 -2.91
N THR A 604 -15.52 16.44 -2.34
CA THR A 604 -16.69 17.00 -3.06
C THR A 604 -16.43 18.42 -3.53
N ALA A 605 -16.82 18.68 -4.78
CA ALA A 605 -16.68 20.03 -5.37
C ALA A 605 -17.43 21.11 -4.59
N SER A 606 -18.61 20.80 -4.01
CA SER A 606 -19.39 21.77 -3.22
C SER A 606 -18.66 22.17 -1.96
N LYS A 607 -18.15 21.20 -1.17
CA LYS A 607 -17.48 21.48 0.11
C LYS A 607 -16.14 22.20 -0.07
N ILE A 608 -15.35 21.78 -1.05
CA ILE A 608 -14.07 22.47 -1.34
C ILE A 608 -14.30 23.91 -1.81
N LYS A 609 -15.34 24.16 -2.63
CA LYS A 609 -15.68 25.50 -3.07
C LYS A 609 -16.28 26.39 -1.95
N GLU A 610 -17.03 25.79 -1.02
CA GLU A 610 -17.53 26.51 0.18
C GLU A 610 -16.38 27.04 1.05
N GLU A 611 -15.24 26.31 1.11
CA GLU A 611 -14.07 26.63 1.94
C GLU A 611 -12.86 27.05 1.07
N GLN A 612 -13.12 27.65 -0.10
CA GLN A 612 -12.08 27.92 -1.10
C GLN A 612 -10.93 28.79 -0.60
N GLU A 613 -11.18 29.68 0.37
CA GLU A 613 -10.18 30.54 0.98
C GLU A 613 -9.06 29.80 1.73
N ARG A 614 -9.27 28.52 2.08
CA ARG A 614 -8.25 27.67 2.72
C ARG A 614 -7.20 27.15 1.76
N PHE A 615 -7.48 27.21 0.45
CA PHE A 615 -6.66 26.61 -0.59
C PHE A 615 -5.94 27.67 -1.43
N LEU A 616 -4.66 27.41 -1.74
CA LEU A 616 -3.92 28.19 -2.72
C LEU A 616 -4.28 27.77 -4.16
N LYS A 617 -4.74 26.51 -4.32
CA LYS A 617 -5.17 25.98 -5.61
C LYS A 617 -6.32 25.00 -5.43
N VAL A 618 -7.29 25.10 -6.33
CA VAL A 618 -8.40 24.12 -6.43
C VAL A 618 -8.47 23.64 -7.88
N GLU A 619 -8.46 22.33 -8.08
CA GLU A 619 -8.48 21.73 -9.41
C GLU A 619 -9.13 20.35 -9.39
N ASN A 620 -9.46 19.80 -10.56
CA ASN A 620 -9.95 18.43 -10.67
C ASN A 620 -8.81 17.43 -10.38
N LEU A 621 -9.14 16.32 -9.72
CA LEU A 621 -8.19 15.24 -9.49
C LEU A 621 -7.90 14.49 -10.79
N PHE A 622 -8.94 14.26 -11.62
CA PHE A 622 -8.92 13.54 -12.90
C PHE A 622 -9.27 14.43 -14.07
#